data_af014e006d37fde1497bd0f5776f08bd
#
_entry.id   af014e006d37fde1497bd0f5776f08bd
#
_cell.length_a   1.000
_cell.length_b   1.000
_cell.length_c   1.000
_cell.angle_alpha   90.00
_cell.angle_beta   90.00
_cell.angle_gamma   90.00
#
_symmetry.space_group_name_H-M   'P 1'
#
loop_
_entity.id
_entity.type
_entity.pdbx_description
1 polymer ?
#
loop_
_entity_poly.entity_id
_entity_poly.type
_entity_poly.pdbx_seq_one_letter_code
_entity_poly.pdbx_strand_id
1 'polypeptide(L)'
;MDVVNNLELIIPKMREQLYLKKIYSLDLLYQAIEGKGKYLKLKELDQFLAKFGIFLKSQEITGLLNNCRHSEHEIDLIRMIYLFRTEIPKEIINILNLIFEKISEGQPSMDVEEALLHLNISHHPQLEMFQENLEKAKESVLKGLKLIIGDKKIILREEFLEFHFNIFWIMPDFQIEHFKRQLPLMWGIKKI
;
A
#
# COMPACT_ATOMS: atom_id res chain seq x y z
N MET A 1 -14.63 -31.82 7.54
CA MET A 1 -14.59 -30.91 6.35
C MET A 1 -13.85 -29.66 6.80
N ASP A 2 -12.56 -29.63 6.48
CA ASP A 2 -11.72 -28.47 6.82
C ASP A 2 -12.26 -27.25 6.11
N VAL A 3 -12.69 -26.27 6.88
CA VAL A 3 -12.94 -24.92 6.36
C VAL A 3 -11.57 -24.38 5.96
N VAL A 4 -11.11 -24.78 4.76
CA VAL A 4 -9.96 -24.16 4.13
C VAL A 4 -10.20 -22.66 4.18
N ASN A 5 -9.25 -21.96 4.78
CA ASN A 5 -9.34 -20.53 5.01
C ASN A 5 -9.39 -19.85 3.64
N ASN A 6 -10.60 -19.66 3.10
CA ASN A 6 -10.85 -19.14 1.74
C ASN A 6 -10.21 -17.75 1.50
N LEU A 7 -9.64 -17.14 2.55
CA LEU A 7 -8.97 -15.83 2.44
C LEU A 7 -7.75 -15.85 1.52
N GLU A 8 -6.96 -16.93 1.53
CA GLU A 8 -5.78 -17.05 0.66
C GLU A 8 -6.13 -16.95 -0.83
N LEU A 9 -7.36 -17.33 -1.19
CA LEU A 9 -7.85 -17.23 -2.57
C LEU A 9 -8.56 -15.91 -2.86
N ILE A 10 -9.19 -15.30 -1.83
CA ILE A 10 -10.04 -14.12 -1.98
C ILE A 10 -9.19 -12.85 -1.94
N ILE A 11 -8.26 -12.76 -1.00
CA ILE A 11 -7.47 -11.55 -0.79
C ILE A 11 -6.67 -11.14 -2.05
N PRO A 12 -5.99 -12.05 -2.78
CA PRO A 12 -5.33 -11.69 -4.03
C PRO A 12 -6.28 -11.08 -5.07
N LYS A 13 -7.48 -11.66 -5.25
CA LYS A 13 -8.50 -11.11 -6.15
C LYS A 13 -8.97 -9.71 -5.73
N MET A 14 -9.19 -9.50 -4.43
CA MET A 14 -9.60 -8.20 -3.91
C MET A 14 -8.49 -7.15 -4.12
N ARG A 15 -7.24 -7.51 -3.88
CA ARG A 15 -6.06 -6.66 -4.15
C ARG A 15 -5.98 -6.28 -5.62
N GLU A 16 -6.16 -7.24 -6.51
CA GLU A 16 -6.16 -6.99 -7.96
C GLU A 16 -7.26 -6.00 -8.35
N GLN A 17 -8.49 -6.17 -7.85
CA GLN A 17 -9.58 -5.23 -8.13
C GLN A 17 -9.31 -3.84 -7.58
N LEU A 18 -8.81 -3.71 -6.36
CA LEU A 18 -8.42 -2.43 -5.77
C LEU A 18 -7.31 -1.76 -6.62
N TYR A 19 -6.31 -2.53 -7.02
CA TYR A 19 -5.22 -2.05 -7.86
C TYR A 19 -5.71 -1.55 -9.23
N LEU A 20 -6.61 -2.29 -9.90
CA LEU A 20 -7.24 -1.87 -11.16
C LEU A 20 -8.08 -0.60 -11.00
N LYS A 21 -8.61 -0.33 -9.81
CA LYS A 21 -9.29 0.93 -9.44
C LYS A 21 -8.33 2.04 -9.01
N LYS A 22 -7.02 1.84 -9.18
CA LYS A 22 -5.95 2.77 -8.76
C LYS A 22 -5.89 3.01 -7.26
N ILE A 23 -6.37 2.06 -6.46
CA ILE A 23 -6.31 2.08 -5.00
C ILE A 23 -5.17 1.14 -4.59
N TYR A 24 -3.98 1.68 -4.49
CA TYR A 24 -2.75 0.91 -4.24
C TYR A 24 -2.02 1.34 -2.97
N SER A 25 -2.29 2.53 -2.46
CA SER A 25 -1.71 3.02 -1.22
C SER A 25 -2.71 3.02 -0.08
N LEU A 26 -2.19 3.03 1.15
CA LEU A 26 -3.03 3.11 2.35
C LEU A 26 -3.86 4.41 2.37
N ASP A 27 -3.28 5.54 1.96
CA ASP A 27 -3.98 6.84 1.91
C ASP A 27 -5.15 6.80 0.92
N LEU A 28 -4.94 6.25 -0.29
CA LEU A 28 -6.01 6.11 -1.29
C LEU A 28 -7.12 5.18 -0.80
N LEU A 29 -6.78 4.13 -0.05
CA LEU A 29 -7.76 3.24 0.53
C LEU A 29 -8.59 3.96 1.61
N TYR A 30 -7.96 4.76 2.48
CA TYR A 30 -8.68 5.59 3.45
C TYR A 30 -9.57 6.62 2.79
N GLN A 31 -9.12 7.30 1.75
CA GLN A 31 -9.95 8.24 0.98
C GLN A 31 -11.16 7.53 0.37
N ALA A 32 -10.98 6.33 -0.19
CA ALA A 32 -12.05 5.56 -0.80
C ALA A 32 -13.14 5.11 0.20
N ILE A 33 -12.80 5.00 1.48
CA ILE A 33 -13.73 4.66 2.56
C ILE A 33 -14.16 5.87 3.40
N GLU A 34 -13.74 7.08 3.03
CA GLU A 34 -14.07 8.30 3.76
C GLU A 34 -15.58 8.43 4.02
N GLY A 35 -15.93 8.86 5.21
CA GLY A 35 -17.34 8.96 5.67
C GLY A 35 -17.95 7.67 6.20
N LYS A 36 -17.25 6.53 6.20
CA LYS A 36 -17.79 5.25 6.69
C LYS A 36 -17.54 4.99 8.18
N GLY A 37 -16.78 5.69 8.88
CA GLY A 37 -16.46 5.41 10.29
C GLY A 37 -15.66 4.10 10.45
N LYS A 38 -15.40 3.71 11.71
CA LYS A 38 -14.59 2.53 12.05
C LYS A 38 -15.29 1.20 11.75
N TYR A 39 -16.61 1.17 11.82
CA TYR A 39 -17.42 -0.04 11.68
C TYR A 39 -18.39 0.09 10.52
N LEU A 40 -18.50 -0.98 9.72
CA LEU A 40 -19.44 -1.12 8.62
C LEU A 40 -20.53 -2.11 9.02
N LYS A 41 -21.80 -1.76 8.78
CA LYS A 41 -22.91 -2.68 9.01
C LYS A 41 -22.85 -3.84 8.03
N LEU A 42 -23.02 -5.06 8.51
CA LEU A 42 -22.91 -6.28 7.70
C LEU A 42 -23.81 -6.23 6.44
N LYS A 43 -25.03 -5.70 6.56
CA LYS A 43 -25.96 -5.53 5.43
C LYS A 43 -25.47 -4.56 4.34
N GLU A 44 -24.46 -3.75 4.63
CA GLU A 44 -23.88 -2.77 3.69
C GLU A 44 -22.60 -3.29 3.03
N LEU A 45 -22.10 -4.47 3.46
CA LEU A 45 -20.82 -5.03 2.99
C LEU A 45 -20.80 -5.22 1.48
N ASP A 46 -21.83 -5.84 0.90
CA ASP A 46 -21.88 -6.11 -0.53
C ASP A 46 -21.87 -4.81 -1.36
N GLN A 47 -22.66 -3.82 -0.92
CA GLN A 47 -22.66 -2.51 -1.57
C GLN A 47 -21.33 -1.79 -1.42
N PHE A 48 -20.68 -1.93 -0.27
CA PHE A 48 -19.37 -1.37 -0.02
C PHE A 48 -18.32 -2.01 -0.94
N LEU A 49 -18.26 -3.33 -1.01
CA LEU A 49 -17.29 -4.07 -1.86
C LEU A 49 -17.57 -3.83 -3.35
N ALA A 50 -18.83 -3.72 -3.75
CA ALA A 50 -19.23 -3.44 -5.13
C ALA A 50 -18.67 -2.10 -5.66
N LYS A 51 -18.46 -1.09 -4.81
CA LYS A 51 -17.82 0.18 -5.19
C LYS A 51 -16.42 -0.05 -5.74
N PHE A 52 -15.72 -1.06 -5.25
CA PHE A 52 -14.38 -1.44 -5.68
C PHE A 52 -14.39 -2.49 -6.80
N GLY A 53 -15.57 -2.89 -7.29
CA GLY A 53 -15.71 -3.97 -8.27
C GLY A 53 -15.47 -5.35 -7.67
N ILE A 54 -15.58 -5.48 -6.35
CA ILE A 54 -15.39 -6.74 -5.62
C ILE A 54 -16.75 -7.39 -5.38
N PHE A 55 -16.96 -8.57 -5.97
CA PHE A 55 -18.18 -9.37 -5.83
C PHE A 55 -17.79 -10.73 -5.25
N LEU A 56 -18.22 -10.98 -4.02
CA LEU A 56 -17.92 -12.19 -3.27
C LEU A 56 -19.11 -13.15 -3.25
N LYS A 57 -18.83 -14.45 -3.31
CA LYS A 57 -19.81 -15.51 -3.06
C LYS A 57 -20.06 -15.64 -1.55
N SER A 58 -21.21 -16.22 -1.16
CA SER A 58 -21.58 -16.37 0.27
C SER A 58 -20.49 -17.05 1.13
N GLN A 59 -19.79 -18.05 0.59
CA GLN A 59 -18.68 -18.72 1.28
C GLN A 59 -17.47 -17.79 1.45
N GLU A 60 -17.18 -16.97 0.45
CA GLU A 60 -16.10 -15.99 0.48
C GLU A 60 -16.38 -14.89 1.50
N ILE A 61 -17.63 -14.40 1.55
CA ILE A 61 -18.09 -13.45 2.59
C ILE A 61 -17.89 -14.03 3.98
N THR A 62 -18.23 -15.30 4.20
CA THR A 62 -18.04 -15.96 5.50
C THR A 62 -16.57 -15.97 5.90
N GLY A 63 -15.66 -16.28 4.97
CA GLY A 63 -14.22 -16.24 5.22
C GLY A 63 -13.72 -14.84 5.61
N LEU A 64 -14.17 -13.80 4.89
CA LEU A 64 -13.86 -12.42 5.22
C LEU A 64 -14.39 -12.03 6.61
N LEU A 65 -15.64 -12.37 6.91
CA LEU A 65 -16.29 -12.05 8.18
C LEU A 65 -15.60 -12.68 9.38
N ASN A 66 -15.11 -13.91 9.27
CA ASN A 66 -14.39 -14.59 10.36
C ASN A 66 -13.15 -13.82 10.81
N ASN A 67 -12.56 -13.00 9.95
CA ASN A 67 -11.36 -12.22 10.23
C ASN A 67 -11.62 -10.76 10.59
N CYS A 68 -12.74 -10.19 10.13
CA CYS A 68 -13.04 -8.76 10.29
C CYS A 68 -14.27 -8.48 11.14
N ARG A 69 -14.98 -9.49 11.62
CA ARG A 69 -16.21 -9.29 12.41
C ARG A 69 -15.87 -8.56 13.72
N HIS A 70 -16.59 -7.49 13.98
CA HIS A 70 -16.56 -6.76 15.25
C HIS A 70 -17.68 -7.25 16.18
N SER A 71 -18.90 -7.37 15.66
CA SER A 71 -20.09 -7.87 16.36
C SER A 71 -20.94 -8.76 15.44
N GLU A 72 -22.10 -9.20 15.90
CA GLU A 72 -23.03 -9.96 15.07
C GLU A 72 -23.46 -9.22 13.80
N HIS A 73 -23.51 -7.87 13.87
CA HIS A 73 -24.03 -7.02 12.81
C HIS A 73 -23.03 -6.04 12.19
N GLU A 74 -21.77 -6.05 12.65
CA GLU A 74 -20.75 -5.07 12.25
C GLU A 74 -19.40 -5.70 11.93
N ILE A 75 -18.71 -5.06 10.99
CA ILE A 75 -17.38 -5.39 10.52
C ILE A 75 -16.42 -4.27 10.94
N ASP A 76 -15.26 -4.63 11.45
CA ASP A 76 -14.17 -3.71 11.68
C ASP A 76 -13.46 -3.39 10.35
N LEU A 77 -13.68 -2.18 9.84
CA LEU A 77 -13.07 -1.70 8.60
C LEU A 77 -11.56 -1.62 8.68
N ILE A 78 -11.00 -1.32 9.85
CA ILE A 78 -9.55 -1.24 10.03
C ILE A 78 -8.93 -2.63 9.86
N ARG A 79 -9.51 -3.67 10.48
CA ARG A 79 -9.06 -5.05 10.26
C ARG A 79 -9.16 -5.46 8.80
N MET A 80 -10.25 -5.08 8.12
CA MET A 80 -10.43 -5.39 6.69
C MET A 80 -9.37 -4.70 5.83
N ILE A 81 -9.03 -3.44 6.10
CA ILE A 81 -7.95 -2.72 5.42
C ILE A 81 -6.62 -3.44 5.59
N TYR A 82 -6.33 -3.94 6.79
CA TYR A 82 -5.10 -4.69 7.05
C TYR A 82 -5.05 -6.03 6.31
N LEU A 83 -6.17 -6.69 6.04
CA LEU A 83 -6.21 -7.89 5.19
C LEU A 83 -5.80 -7.59 3.74
N PHE A 84 -6.03 -6.38 3.25
CA PHE A 84 -5.62 -5.98 1.90
C PHE A 84 -4.12 -5.69 1.79
N ARG A 85 -3.42 -5.54 2.90
CA ARG A 85 -1.98 -5.29 2.89
C ARG A 85 -1.25 -6.43 2.18
N THR A 86 -0.45 -6.08 1.18
CA THR A 86 0.44 -7.02 0.52
C THR A 86 1.61 -7.33 1.44
N GLU A 87 1.98 -8.58 1.56
CA GLU A 87 3.24 -8.96 2.17
C GLU A 87 4.37 -8.55 1.21
N ILE A 88 5.19 -7.59 1.65
CA ILE A 88 6.27 -7.07 0.81
C ILE A 88 7.36 -8.14 0.67
N PRO A 89 7.71 -8.56 -0.56
CA PRO A 89 8.76 -9.55 -0.78
C PRO A 89 10.10 -9.13 -0.19
N LYS A 90 10.85 -10.08 0.35
CA LYS A 90 12.17 -9.82 0.95
C LYS A 90 13.14 -9.12 -0.01
N GLU A 91 13.04 -9.42 -1.31
CA GLU A 91 13.86 -8.77 -2.33
C GLU A 91 13.58 -7.27 -2.43
N ILE A 92 12.31 -6.85 -2.34
CA ILE A 92 11.93 -5.43 -2.32
C ILE A 92 12.47 -4.76 -1.05
N ILE A 93 12.34 -5.42 0.11
CA ILE A 93 12.90 -4.92 1.38
C ILE A 93 14.42 -4.75 1.28
N ASN A 94 15.11 -5.70 0.69
CA ASN A 94 16.57 -5.63 0.47
C ASN A 94 16.94 -4.46 -0.45
N ILE A 95 16.20 -4.26 -1.55
CA ILE A 95 16.41 -3.12 -2.45
C ILE A 95 16.21 -1.81 -1.70
N LEU A 96 15.14 -1.67 -0.92
CA LEU A 96 14.86 -0.46 -0.13
C LEU A 96 15.97 -0.19 0.90
N ASN A 97 16.48 -1.23 1.56
CA ASN A 97 17.63 -1.08 2.48
C ASN A 97 18.89 -0.60 1.76
N LEU A 98 19.19 -1.15 0.58
CA LEU A 98 20.35 -0.70 -0.24
C LEU A 98 20.17 0.74 -0.73
N ILE A 99 18.94 1.14 -1.09
CA ILE A 99 18.62 2.52 -1.45
C ILE A 99 18.88 3.43 -0.26
N PHE A 100 18.35 3.10 0.91
CA PHE A 100 18.56 3.87 2.14
C PHE A 100 20.05 4.03 2.45
N GLU A 101 20.80 2.94 2.44
CA GLU A 101 22.24 2.93 2.73
C GLU A 101 23.02 3.83 1.78
N LYS A 102 22.67 3.82 0.49
CA LYS A 102 23.33 4.68 -0.50
C LYS A 102 23.01 6.15 -0.32
N ILE A 103 21.75 6.51 -0.04
CA ILE A 103 21.34 7.92 0.12
C ILE A 103 21.85 8.47 1.44
N SER A 104 21.80 7.68 2.52
CA SER A 104 22.30 8.07 3.84
C SER A 104 23.82 8.01 3.97
N GLU A 105 24.53 7.60 2.93
CA GLU A 105 25.98 7.37 2.96
C GLU A 105 26.43 6.45 4.11
N GLY A 106 25.61 5.41 4.39
CA GLY A 106 25.83 4.46 5.47
C GLY A 106 25.47 4.97 6.87
N GLN A 107 24.89 6.18 6.99
CA GLN A 107 24.44 6.71 8.28
C GLN A 107 23.10 6.05 8.71
N PRO A 108 22.80 6.02 10.04
CA PRO A 108 21.56 5.44 10.56
C PRO A 108 20.30 6.26 10.21
N SER A 109 20.47 7.50 9.76
CA SER A 109 19.41 8.42 9.35
C SER A 109 19.87 9.29 8.18
N MET A 110 18.92 9.90 7.46
CA MET A 110 19.19 10.87 6.41
C MET A 110 18.37 12.16 6.68
N ASP A 111 18.89 13.29 6.19
CA ASP A 111 18.12 14.55 6.21
C ASP A 111 16.97 14.48 5.21
N VAL A 112 15.80 15.04 5.58
CA VAL A 112 14.59 15.02 4.72
C VAL A 112 14.80 15.80 3.44
N GLU A 113 15.41 16.99 3.51
CA GLU A 113 15.62 17.85 2.33
C GLU A 113 16.61 17.19 1.37
N GLU A 114 17.68 16.59 1.92
CA GLU A 114 18.67 15.85 1.16
C GLU A 114 18.06 14.61 0.50
N ALA A 115 17.27 13.82 1.22
CA ALA A 115 16.55 12.68 0.67
C ALA A 115 15.63 13.09 -0.49
N LEU A 116 14.93 14.21 -0.38
CA LEU A 116 14.04 14.71 -1.43
C LEU A 116 14.80 15.16 -2.69
N LEU A 117 16.07 15.55 -2.61
CA LEU A 117 16.90 15.85 -3.78
C LEU A 117 17.17 14.60 -4.63
N HIS A 118 17.22 13.42 -4.00
CA HIS A 118 17.36 12.15 -4.70
C HIS A 118 16.07 11.64 -5.32
N LEU A 119 14.90 12.14 -4.88
CA LEU A 119 13.61 11.63 -5.29
C LEU A 119 13.26 12.04 -6.73
N ASN A 120 13.26 11.07 -7.63
CA ASN A 120 12.85 11.24 -9.02
C ASN A 120 11.45 10.63 -9.26
N ILE A 121 10.42 11.45 -9.11
CA ILE A 121 9.02 11.04 -9.25
C ILE A 121 8.70 10.47 -10.64
N SER A 122 9.43 10.86 -11.70
CA SER A 122 9.17 10.34 -13.05
C SER A 122 9.36 8.82 -13.15
N HIS A 123 10.10 8.23 -12.21
CA HIS A 123 10.29 6.80 -12.08
C HIS A 123 9.41 6.17 -10.98
N HIS A 124 8.39 6.89 -10.51
CA HIS A 124 7.44 6.29 -9.58
C HIS A 124 6.74 5.11 -10.25
N PRO A 125 6.77 3.88 -9.68
CA PRO A 125 6.31 2.68 -10.36
C PRO A 125 4.89 2.74 -10.91
N GLN A 126 4.03 3.53 -10.30
CA GLN A 126 2.63 3.63 -10.68
C GLN A 126 2.35 4.71 -11.72
N LEU A 127 3.24 5.66 -11.95
CA LEU A 127 3.08 6.68 -12.99
C LEU A 127 2.99 6.06 -14.38
N GLU A 128 3.89 5.14 -14.71
CA GLU A 128 3.91 4.47 -16.00
C GLU A 128 2.64 3.64 -16.23
N MET A 129 2.13 3.04 -15.17
CA MET A 129 1.00 2.11 -15.26
C MET A 129 -0.35 2.80 -15.39
N PHE A 130 -0.53 3.93 -14.71
CA PHE A 130 -1.82 4.61 -14.63
C PHE A 130 -1.86 5.93 -15.39
N GLN A 131 -0.77 6.32 -16.05
CA GLN A 131 -0.63 7.60 -16.73
C GLN A 131 -1.06 8.77 -15.81
N GLU A 132 -0.65 8.70 -14.55
CA GLU A 132 -0.99 9.71 -13.57
C GLU A 132 -0.28 11.03 -13.86
N ASN A 133 -0.89 12.12 -13.43
CA ASN A 133 -0.27 13.42 -13.49
C ASN A 133 0.91 13.47 -12.52
N LEU A 134 2.10 13.84 -13.02
CA LEU A 134 3.35 13.93 -12.27
C LEU A 134 3.22 14.76 -10.98
N GLU A 135 2.51 15.88 -11.04
CA GLU A 135 2.31 16.76 -9.89
C GLU A 135 1.47 16.09 -8.81
N LYS A 136 0.40 15.39 -9.18
CA LYS A 136 -0.42 14.64 -8.21
C LYS A 136 0.36 13.51 -7.55
N ALA A 137 1.17 12.79 -8.33
CA ALA A 137 2.02 11.74 -7.78
C ALA A 137 3.04 12.32 -6.80
N LYS A 138 3.65 13.47 -7.12
CA LYS A 138 4.57 14.18 -6.24
C LYS A 138 3.90 14.60 -4.94
N GLU A 139 2.72 15.22 -5.02
CA GLU A 139 1.94 15.62 -3.84
C GLU A 139 1.60 14.40 -2.96
N SER A 140 1.18 13.29 -3.56
CA SER A 140 0.87 12.05 -2.83
C SER A 140 2.10 11.49 -2.10
N VAL A 141 3.25 11.46 -2.77
CA VAL A 141 4.51 10.99 -2.18
C VAL A 141 4.93 11.88 -1.00
N LEU A 142 4.92 13.21 -1.19
CA LEU A 142 5.29 14.16 -0.15
C LEU A 142 4.32 14.10 1.05
N LYS A 143 3.03 13.99 0.79
CA LYS A 143 2.00 13.81 1.82
C LYS A 143 2.20 12.52 2.59
N GLY A 144 2.46 11.41 1.89
CA GLY A 144 2.73 10.12 2.51
C GLY A 144 3.96 10.13 3.41
N LEU A 145 5.05 10.77 2.94
CA LEU A 145 6.25 10.95 3.75
C LEU A 145 5.97 11.79 5.00
N LYS A 146 5.28 12.91 4.85
CA LYS A 146 4.93 13.79 5.97
C LYS A 146 4.03 13.13 7.02
N LEU A 147 3.16 12.21 6.63
CA LEU A 147 2.33 11.44 7.55
C LEU A 147 3.17 10.56 8.49
N ILE A 148 4.33 10.08 8.03
CA ILE A 148 5.20 9.20 8.81
C ILE A 148 6.17 9.99 9.68
N ILE A 149 6.86 10.94 9.07
CA ILE A 149 7.92 11.69 9.78
C ILE A 149 7.40 12.91 10.54
N GLY A 150 6.18 13.40 10.24
CA GLY A 150 5.64 14.64 10.80
C GLY A 150 6.49 15.85 10.42
N ASP A 151 6.87 16.66 11.43
CA ASP A 151 7.72 17.84 11.26
C ASP A 151 9.21 17.55 11.55
N LYS A 152 9.61 16.28 11.62
CA LYS A 152 11.02 15.90 11.77
C LYS A 152 11.85 16.32 10.56
N LYS A 153 13.12 16.62 10.79
CA LYS A 153 14.10 16.94 9.74
C LYS A 153 14.91 15.73 9.30
N ILE A 154 14.78 14.62 9.98
CA ILE A 154 15.52 13.38 9.69
C ILE A 154 14.55 12.22 9.46
N ILE A 155 14.95 11.29 8.61
CA ILE A 155 14.26 10.04 8.30
C ILE A 155 15.11 8.90 8.83
N LEU A 156 14.57 8.08 9.71
CA LEU A 156 15.17 6.81 10.14
C LEU A 156 14.94 5.73 9.09
N ARG A 157 15.76 4.67 9.11
CA ARG A 157 15.61 3.52 8.20
C ARG A 157 14.20 2.90 8.26
N GLU A 158 13.67 2.71 9.45
CA GLU A 158 12.35 2.14 9.68
C GLU A 158 11.25 3.04 9.12
N GLU A 159 11.37 4.36 9.26
CA GLU A 159 10.43 5.33 8.70
C GLU A 159 10.48 5.36 7.17
N PHE A 160 11.67 5.21 6.58
CA PHE A 160 11.84 5.07 5.14
C PHE A 160 11.16 3.80 4.59
N LEU A 161 11.32 2.67 5.26
CA LEU A 161 10.64 1.42 4.90
C LEU A 161 9.13 1.54 5.06
N GLU A 162 8.66 2.11 6.19
CA GLU A 162 7.23 2.31 6.46
C GLU A 162 6.58 3.21 5.41
N PHE A 163 7.27 4.28 4.98
CA PHE A 163 6.82 5.12 3.87
C PHE A 163 6.55 4.30 2.60
N HIS A 164 7.46 3.43 2.21
CA HIS A 164 7.28 2.59 1.03
C HIS A 164 6.18 1.54 1.23
N PHE A 165 6.06 0.96 2.42
CA PHE A 165 5.01 0.01 2.73
C PHE A 165 3.61 0.67 2.65
N ASN A 166 3.49 1.94 2.99
CA ASN A 166 2.24 2.67 2.88
C ASN A 166 1.92 3.10 1.44
N ILE A 167 2.93 3.48 0.65
CA ILE A 167 2.74 3.76 -0.79
C ILE A 167 2.33 2.48 -1.54
N PHE A 168 2.94 1.34 -1.20
CA PHE A 168 2.73 0.08 -1.88
C PHE A 168 1.86 -0.88 -1.05
N TRP A 169 0.84 -0.34 -0.35
CA TRP A 169 -0.04 -1.14 0.50
C TRP A 169 -0.67 -2.31 -0.24
N ILE A 170 -1.04 -2.08 -1.50
CA ILE A 170 -1.57 -3.09 -2.41
C ILE A 170 -0.61 -3.21 -3.59
N MET A 171 0.16 -4.29 -3.61
CA MET A 171 1.09 -4.61 -4.71
C MET A 171 0.77 -6.02 -5.22
N PRO A 172 0.17 -6.16 -6.41
CA PRO A 172 -0.07 -7.47 -7.02
C PRO A 172 1.24 -8.16 -7.40
N ASP A 173 1.27 -9.48 -7.32
CA ASP A 173 2.47 -10.30 -7.59
C ASP A 173 3.07 -10.04 -8.99
N PHE A 174 2.22 -9.82 -10.00
CA PHE A 174 2.66 -9.53 -11.37
C PHE A 174 3.43 -8.21 -11.51
N GLN A 175 3.40 -7.35 -10.48
CA GLN A 175 4.09 -6.07 -10.48
C GLN A 175 5.45 -6.09 -9.78
N ILE A 176 5.80 -7.16 -9.08
CA ILE A 176 7.03 -7.24 -8.27
C ILE A 176 8.27 -6.92 -9.11
N GLU A 177 8.40 -7.50 -10.30
CA GLU A 177 9.56 -7.27 -11.17
C GLU A 177 9.63 -5.84 -11.72
N HIS A 178 8.47 -5.20 -11.93
CA HIS A 178 8.43 -3.79 -12.29
C HIS A 178 8.90 -2.91 -11.14
N PHE A 179 8.40 -3.15 -9.93
CA PHE A 179 8.83 -2.41 -8.73
C PHE A 179 10.33 -2.56 -8.45
N LYS A 180 10.88 -3.76 -8.54
CA LYS A 180 12.33 -4.00 -8.39
C LYS A 180 13.17 -3.09 -9.28
N ARG A 181 12.73 -2.86 -10.52
CA ARG A 181 13.45 -2.02 -11.48
C ARG A 181 13.26 -0.53 -11.25
N GLN A 182 12.05 -0.11 -10.89
CA GLN A 182 11.72 1.31 -10.78
C GLN A 182 12.13 1.94 -9.44
N LEU A 183 12.10 1.18 -8.34
CA LEU A 183 12.44 1.72 -7.02
C LEU A 183 13.82 2.37 -6.94
N PRO A 184 14.91 1.77 -7.44
CA PRO A 184 16.21 2.43 -7.44
C PRO A 184 16.22 3.73 -8.25
N LEU A 185 15.58 3.72 -9.43
CA LEU A 185 15.51 4.87 -10.32
C LEU A 185 14.70 6.01 -9.70
N MET A 186 13.63 5.67 -8.98
CA MET A 186 12.82 6.63 -8.22
C MET A 186 13.67 7.39 -7.18
N TRP A 187 14.73 6.77 -6.67
CA TRP A 187 15.66 7.39 -5.72
C TRP A 187 16.99 7.80 -6.37
N GLY A 188 17.00 8.02 -7.68
CA GLY A 188 18.19 8.51 -8.41
C GLY A 188 19.33 7.52 -8.53
N ILE A 189 19.12 6.23 -8.18
CA ILE A 189 20.14 5.19 -8.17
C ILE A 189 20.08 4.41 -9.50
N LYS A 190 21.09 4.57 -10.33
CA LYS A 190 21.18 3.91 -11.66
C LYS A 190 21.61 2.44 -11.62
N LYS A 191 22.29 2.01 -10.55
CA LYS A 191 22.75 0.61 -10.35
C LYS A 191 22.75 0.26 -8.86
N ILE A 192 22.06 -0.80 -8.51
CA ILE A 192 22.14 -1.50 -7.22
C ILE A 192 22.88 -2.81 -7.41
#